data_1b55cbc8efde57671adcece083e43278
#
_entry.id   1b55cbc8efde57671adcece083e43278
#
_cell.length_a   1.000
_cell.length_b   1.000
_cell.length_c   1.000
_cell.angle_alpha   90.00
_cell.angle_beta   90.00
_cell.angle_gamma   90.00
#
_symmetry.space_group_name_H-M   'P 1'
#
loop_
_entity.id
_entity.type
_entity.pdbx_description
1 polymer ?
#
loop_
_entity_poly.entity_id
_entity_poly.type
_entity_poly.pdbx_seq_one_letter_code
_entity_poly.pdbx_strand_id
1 'polypeptide(L)'
;VAEHPRSWLWEELADGWMFDRDRGGGHLIFLGCHYLDLMRYVTGADVAEVAGFADTVGGEPINAEDAYAVSLRFDNGMVGSFTGGFLAPTSEKHDAMNIWGSRGWLRFDPERGSFIEWFTREGTGQTVPQRRLEFGESPSGVQAFDQYKHEFFQACLGKGNPPITADDGLWMHEIAWAARRASDSGRAQKVVLGGS
;
A
#
# COMPACT_ATOMS: atom_id res chain seq x y z
N VAL A 1 2.75 4.84 5.21
CA VAL A 1 1.70 4.88 6.24
C VAL A 1 0.37 4.88 5.53
N ALA A 2 -0.57 4.11 5.98
CA ALA A 2 -1.94 4.07 5.50
C ALA A 2 -2.87 3.89 6.71
N GLU A 3 -3.43 4.98 7.17
CA GLU A 3 -4.31 5.02 8.34
C GLU A 3 -5.73 5.39 7.89
N HIS A 4 -6.69 4.56 8.27
CA HIS A 4 -8.09 4.76 7.92
C HIS A 4 -8.94 4.98 9.16
N PRO A 5 -10.09 5.64 9.01
CA PRO A 5 -10.96 5.95 10.14
C PRO A 5 -11.41 4.71 10.90
N ARG A 6 -11.26 4.75 12.22
CA ARG A 6 -11.72 3.70 13.10
C ARG A 6 -13.25 3.57 13.11
N SER A 7 -13.95 4.67 12.84
CA SER A 7 -15.41 4.68 12.71
C SER A 7 -15.94 3.70 11.65
N TRP A 8 -15.12 3.31 10.69
CA TRP A 8 -15.50 2.30 9.70
C TRP A 8 -15.73 0.91 10.31
N LEU A 9 -15.15 0.65 11.50
CA LEU A 9 -15.33 -0.61 12.24
C LEU A 9 -16.67 -0.68 13.00
N TRP A 10 -17.31 0.48 13.24
CA TRP A 10 -18.53 0.59 14.05
C TRP A 10 -19.82 0.56 13.25
N GLU A 11 -19.75 0.77 11.94
CA GLU A 11 -20.90 0.70 11.08
C GLU A 11 -21.26 -0.77 10.82
N GLU A 12 -22.43 -1.04 10.27
CA GLU A 12 -23.05 -2.37 10.02
C GLU A 12 -22.13 -3.43 9.37
N LEU A 13 -20.86 -3.09 9.15
CA LEU A 13 -19.85 -3.91 8.52
C LEU A 13 -19.10 -4.85 9.47
N ALA A 14 -19.25 -4.72 10.79
CA ALA A 14 -18.52 -5.54 11.78
C ALA A 14 -18.78 -7.05 11.59
N ASP A 15 -19.94 -7.44 11.07
CA ASP A 15 -20.26 -8.82 10.68
C ASP A 15 -19.78 -9.17 9.25
N GLY A 16 -19.14 -8.22 8.58
CA GLY A 16 -18.66 -8.40 7.21
C GLY A 16 -17.38 -9.24 7.12
N TRP A 17 -17.18 -9.90 5.99
CA TRP A 17 -15.96 -10.66 5.70
C TRP A 17 -14.67 -9.82 5.84
N MET A 18 -14.77 -8.50 5.66
CA MET A 18 -13.63 -7.55 5.73
C MET A 18 -12.97 -7.52 7.11
N PHE A 19 -13.70 -7.88 8.17
CA PHE A 19 -13.22 -7.88 9.55
C PHE A 19 -13.08 -9.31 10.11
N ASP A 20 -13.21 -10.30 9.24
CA ASP A 20 -13.06 -11.71 9.56
C ASP A 20 -11.79 -12.26 8.91
N ARG A 21 -10.79 -12.58 9.74
CA ARG A 21 -9.51 -13.11 9.33
C ARG A 21 -9.64 -14.41 8.52
N ASP A 22 -10.53 -15.29 8.94
CA ASP A 22 -10.72 -16.61 8.32
C ASP A 22 -11.39 -16.50 6.94
N ARG A 23 -12.06 -15.37 6.70
CA ARG A 23 -12.68 -15.05 5.41
C ARG A 23 -11.79 -14.16 4.52
N GLY A 24 -10.55 -13.91 4.91
CA GLY A 24 -9.61 -13.08 4.18
C GLY A 24 -9.71 -11.59 4.47
N GLY A 25 -10.34 -11.21 5.60
CA GLY A 25 -10.45 -9.83 6.05
C GLY A 25 -9.19 -9.32 6.73
N GLY A 26 -9.29 -8.08 7.22
CA GLY A 26 -8.23 -7.31 7.87
C GLY A 26 -7.74 -6.15 7.02
N HIS A 27 -7.32 -5.07 7.67
CA HIS A 27 -6.90 -3.86 6.98
C HIS A 27 -5.76 -4.13 5.99
N LEU A 28 -4.80 -4.95 6.37
CA LEU A 28 -3.62 -5.24 5.55
C LEU A 28 -3.99 -5.89 4.20
N ILE A 29 -4.95 -6.82 4.21
CA ILE A 29 -5.39 -7.54 3.00
C ILE A 29 -6.42 -6.72 2.23
N PHE A 30 -7.37 -6.09 2.92
CA PHE A 30 -8.48 -5.40 2.28
C PHE A 30 -8.08 -4.03 1.68
N LEU A 31 -7.31 -3.23 2.43
CA LEU A 31 -6.89 -1.88 2.02
C LEU A 31 -5.38 -1.78 1.79
N GLY A 32 -4.60 -2.43 2.64
CA GLY A 32 -3.15 -2.40 2.57
C GLY A 32 -2.58 -2.91 1.25
N CYS A 33 -3.29 -3.85 0.60
CA CYS A 33 -2.90 -4.38 -0.71
C CYS A 33 -2.71 -3.28 -1.77
N HIS A 34 -3.51 -2.22 -1.76
CA HIS A 34 -3.38 -1.09 -2.69
C HIS A 34 -2.04 -0.35 -2.52
N TYR A 35 -1.59 -0.19 -1.28
CA TYR A 35 -0.31 0.48 -0.99
C TYR A 35 0.87 -0.43 -1.28
N LEU A 36 0.73 -1.74 -1.09
CA LEU A 36 1.74 -2.72 -1.48
C LEU A 36 1.92 -2.75 -3.00
N ASP A 37 0.83 -2.70 -3.76
CA ASP A 37 0.88 -2.57 -5.21
C ASP A 37 1.51 -1.25 -5.64
N LEU A 38 1.12 -0.13 -5.03
CA LEU A 38 1.71 1.17 -5.29
C LEU A 38 3.23 1.17 -5.01
N MET A 39 3.69 0.51 -3.95
CA MET A 39 5.13 0.39 -3.66
C MET A 39 5.86 -0.38 -4.77
N ARG A 40 5.29 -1.48 -5.26
CA ARG A 40 5.84 -2.23 -6.39
C ARG A 40 5.88 -1.37 -7.66
N TYR A 41 4.80 -0.69 -7.96
CA TYR A 41 4.68 0.19 -9.12
C TYR A 41 5.73 1.30 -9.14
N VAL A 42 5.88 2.04 -8.04
CA VAL A 42 6.82 3.18 -7.98
C VAL A 42 8.28 2.77 -7.86
N THR A 43 8.56 1.59 -7.32
CA THR A 43 9.93 1.07 -7.18
C THR A 43 10.38 0.24 -8.36
N GLY A 44 9.45 -0.30 -9.14
CA GLY A 44 9.73 -1.24 -10.22
C GLY A 44 10.37 -2.55 -9.75
N ALA A 45 10.12 -2.95 -8.49
CA ALA A 45 10.71 -4.12 -7.86
C ALA A 45 9.68 -4.90 -7.07
N ASP A 46 9.85 -6.22 -6.99
CA ASP A 46 8.96 -7.10 -6.24
C ASP A 46 9.45 -7.28 -4.79
N VAL A 47 8.50 -7.44 -3.87
CA VAL A 47 8.82 -7.74 -2.47
C VAL A 47 9.19 -9.22 -2.35
N ALA A 48 10.41 -9.50 -1.92
CA ALA A 48 10.94 -10.86 -1.77
C ALA A 48 10.74 -11.44 -0.37
N GLU A 49 10.71 -10.59 0.66
CA GLU A 49 10.63 -11.02 2.06
C GLU A 49 9.94 -9.97 2.91
N VAL A 50 9.15 -10.43 3.89
CA VAL A 50 8.42 -9.57 4.84
C VAL A 50 8.68 -10.03 6.27
N ALA A 51 8.83 -9.07 7.20
CA ALA A 51 8.89 -9.30 8.64
C ALA A 51 8.09 -8.20 9.36
N GLY A 52 7.49 -8.50 10.51
CA GLY A 52 6.79 -7.50 11.30
C GLY A 52 5.66 -8.06 12.15
N PHE A 53 4.79 -7.16 12.58
CA PHE A 53 3.68 -7.44 13.46
C PHE A 53 2.38 -6.90 12.88
N ALA A 54 1.31 -7.64 13.06
CA ALA A 54 -0.06 -7.25 12.77
C ALA A 54 -0.97 -7.81 13.86
N ASP A 55 -1.86 -7.01 14.41
CA ASP A 55 -2.69 -7.42 15.54
C ASP A 55 -4.01 -6.65 15.56
N THR A 56 -4.94 -7.10 16.39
CA THR A 56 -6.19 -6.42 16.70
C THR A 56 -6.00 -5.70 18.03
N VAL A 57 -5.78 -4.38 17.99
CA VAL A 57 -5.39 -3.58 19.15
C VAL A 57 -6.48 -2.65 19.65
N GLY A 58 -7.52 -2.43 18.84
CA GLY A 58 -8.52 -1.42 19.09
C GLY A 58 -9.62 -1.78 20.06
N GLY A 59 -9.80 -3.05 20.36
CA GLY A 59 -10.84 -3.52 21.27
C GLY A 59 -12.21 -3.72 20.63
N GLU A 60 -12.34 -3.55 19.31
CA GLU A 60 -13.55 -3.91 18.57
C GLU A 60 -13.70 -5.44 18.50
N PRO A 61 -14.95 -5.95 18.40
CA PRO A 61 -15.22 -7.40 18.35
C PRO A 61 -14.95 -8.00 16.96
N ILE A 62 -13.74 -7.76 16.42
CA ILE A 62 -13.25 -8.30 15.15
C ILE A 62 -12.11 -9.28 15.42
N ASN A 63 -11.87 -10.23 14.52
CA ASN A 63 -10.77 -11.18 14.63
C ASN A 63 -9.66 -10.97 13.60
N ALA A 64 -9.76 -9.91 12.80
CA ALA A 64 -8.76 -9.51 11.82
C ALA A 64 -7.92 -8.35 12.34
N GLU A 65 -6.70 -8.18 11.82
CA GLU A 65 -5.83 -7.10 12.23
C GLU A 65 -6.41 -5.72 11.88
N ASP A 66 -6.37 -4.82 12.84
CA ASP A 66 -6.70 -3.40 12.70
C ASP A 66 -5.45 -2.51 12.74
N ALA A 67 -4.29 -3.06 13.06
CA ALA A 67 -3.02 -2.37 13.08
C ALA A 67 -1.87 -3.27 12.62
N TYR A 68 -0.90 -2.71 11.91
CA TYR A 68 0.31 -3.43 11.53
C TYR A 68 1.51 -2.49 11.32
N ALA A 69 2.69 -3.07 11.51
CA ALA A 69 3.98 -2.47 11.16
C ALA A 69 4.89 -3.57 10.60
N VAL A 70 5.20 -3.48 9.31
CA VAL A 70 5.98 -4.49 8.61
C VAL A 70 7.18 -3.89 7.89
N SER A 71 8.25 -4.65 7.82
CA SER A 71 9.45 -4.36 7.04
C SER A 71 9.46 -5.22 5.79
N LEU A 72 9.84 -4.63 4.68
CA LEU A 72 9.85 -5.23 3.36
C LEU A 72 11.28 -5.27 2.83
N ARG A 73 11.69 -6.38 2.25
CA ARG A 73 12.90 -6.51 1.46
C ARG A 73 12.50 -6.77 0.01
N PHE A 74 12.98 -5.94 -0.89
CA PHE A 74 12.75 -6.09 -2.32
C PHE A 74 13.82 -6.97 -2.97
N ASP A 75 13.51 -7.55 -4.12
CA ASP A 75 14.38 -8.43 -4.90
C ASP A 75 15.66 -7.72 -5.42
N ASN A 76 15.58 -6.41 -5.62
CA ASN A 76 16.73 -5.56 -6.01
C ASN A 76 17.57 -5.06 -4.81
N GLY A 77 17.31 -5.53 -3.60
CA GLY A 77 18.04 -5.20 -2.37
C GLY A 77 17.56 -3.95 -1.63
N MET A 78 16.53 -3.25 -2.13
CA MET A 78 15.89 -2.17 -1.36
C MET A 78 15.25 -2.72 -0.09
N VAL A 79 15.09 -1.85 0.91
CA VAL A 79 14.32 -2.11 2.11
C VAL A 79 13.26 -1.03 2.28
N GLY A 80 12.10 -1.42 2.77
CA GLY A 80 10.99 -0.53 3.03
C GLY A 80 10.30 -0.86 4.35
N SER A 81 9.42 0.02 4.77
CA SER A 81 8.50 -0.24 5.88
C SER A 81 7.10 0.19 5.50
N PHE A 82 6.12 -0.54 5.99
CA PHE A 82 4.73 -0.24 5.79
C PHE A 82 3.99 -0.34 7.12
N THR A 83 3.38 0.76 7.53
CA THR A 83 2.59 0.85 8.76
C THR A 83 1.20 1.32 8.37
N GLY A 84 0.19 0.73 8.93
CA GLY A 84 -1.18 1.12 8.65
C GLY A 84 -2.19 0.42 9.55
N GLY A 85 -3.45 0.75 9.34
CA GLY A 85 -4.56 0.18 10.08
C GLY A 85 -5.79 1.07 10.12
N PHE A 86 -6.77 0.64 10.90
CA PHE A 86 -7.93 1.44 11.28
C PHE A 86 -7.61 2.22 12.56
N LEU A 87 -6.65 3.16 12.47
CA LEU A 87 -6.07 3.83 13.65
C LEU A 87 -6.55 5.26 13.81
N ALA A 88 -7.01 5.91 12.74
CA ALA A 88 -7.42 7.29 12.79
C ALA A 88 -8.66 7.49 13.67
N PRO A 89 -8.60 8.35 14.69
CA PRO A 89 -9.71 8.55 15.63
C PRO A 89 -10.88 9.34 15.02
N THR A 90 -10.68 9.92 13.85
CA THR A 90 -11.64 10.78 13.15
C THR A 90 -12.01 10.17 11.80
N SER A 91 -12.87 10.84 11.04
CA SER A 91 -13.18 10.48 9.66
C SER A 91 -12.05 10.80 8.68
N GLU A 92 -10.98 11.43 9.13
CA GLU A 92 -9.81 11.74 8.33
C GLU A 92 -8.89 10.52 8.24
N LYS A 93 -8.32 10.33 7.08
CA LYS A 93 -7.30 9.30 6.83
C LYS A 93 -5.94 9.97 6.66
N HIS A 94 -4.89 9.26 7.00
CA HIS A 94 -3.54 9.73 6.85
C HIS A 94 -2.71 8.77 6.00
N ASP A 95 -2.43 9.18 4.77
CA ASP A 95 -1.64 8.42 3.82
C ASP A 95 -0.38 9.18 3.45
N ALA A 96 0.78 8.57 3.60
CA ALA A 96 2.03 9.19 3.19
C ALA A 96 3.06 8.16 2.70
N MET A 97 3.82 8.53 1.68
CA MET A 97 4.92 7.74 1.15
C MET A 97 6.18 8.59 1.06
N ASN A 98 7.30 8.01 1.51
CA ASN A 98 8.61 8.60 1.36
C ASN A 98 9.54 7.57 0.72
N ILE A 99 10.36 8.01 -0.22
CA ILE A 99 11.37 7.18 -0.89
C ILE A 99 12.71 7.87 -0.79
N TRP A 100 13.72 7.16 -0.28
CA TRP A 100 15.10 7.65 -0.20
C TRP A 100 15.99 6.82 -1.10
N GLY A 101 16.76 7.48 -1.91
CA GLY A 101 17.75 6.87 -2.79
C GLY A 101 19.12 7.52 -2.67
N SER A 102 20.12 6.92 -3.30
CA SER A 102 21.51 7.43 -3.29
C SER A 102 21.66 8.83 -3.89
N ARG A 103 20.72 9.25 -4.74
CA ARG A 103 20.74 10.55 -5.41
C ARG A 103 19.74 11.57 -4.86
N GLY A 104 18.92 11.19 -3.88
CA GLY A 104 17.93 12.10 -3.33
C GLY A 104 16.77 11.39 -2.66
N TRP A 105 15.71 12.12 -2.43
CA TRP A 105 14.48 11.61 -1.84
C TRP A 105 13.25 12.17 -2.56
N LEU A 106 12.15 11.46 -2.40
CA LEU A 106 10.83 11.84 -2.87
C LEU A 106 9.83 11.65 -1.72
N ARG A 107 8.87 12.57 -1.62
CA ARG A 107 7.77 12.51 -0.68
C ARG A 107 6.45 12.74 -1.40
N PHE A 108 5.49 11.92 -1.09
CA PHE A 108 4.09 12.10 -1.46
C PHE A 108 3.24 12.06 -0.17
N ASP A 109 2.43 13.08 0.01
CA ASP A 109 1.56 13.25 1.19
C ASP A 109 0.30 13.99 0.71
N PRO A 110 -0.74 13.25 0.31
CA PRO A 110 -1.94 13.85 -0.29
C PRO A 110 -2.72 14.72 0.68
N GLU A 111 -2.53 14.58 1.99
CA GLU A 111 -3.21 15.42 3.00
C GLU A 111 -2.58 16.79 3.14
N ARG A 112 -1.31 16.93 2.79
CA ARG A 112 -0.63 18.21 2.75
C ARG A 112 -0.85 18.97 1.44
N GLY A 113 -1.53 18.36 0.50
CA GLY A 113 -1.84 18.90 -0.81
C GLY A 113 -1.50 17.96 -1.95
N SER A 114 -2.11 18.18 -3.11
CA SER A 114 -1.92 17.38 -4.32
C SER A 114 -0.57 17.69 -4.97
N PHE A 115 0.52 17.30 -4.33
CA PHE A 115 1.87 17.53 -4.86
C PHE A 115 2.84 16.40 -4.49
N ILE A 116 3.90 16.28 -5.30
CA ILE A 116 5.09 15.49 -4.98
C ILE A 116 6.23 16.47 -4.70
N GLU A 117 6.92 16.27 -3.61
CA GLU A 117 8.17 16.95 -3.30
C GLU A 117 9.35 16.01 -3.56
N TRP A 118 10.44 16.52 -4.13
CA TRP A 118 11.67 15.76 -4.24
C TRP A 118 12.89 16.65 -4.11
N PHE A 119 13.95 15.98 -3.77
CA PHE A 119 15.26 16.57 -3.60
C PHE A 119 16.29 15.68 -4.29
N THR A 120 17.12 16.26 -5.14
CA THR A 120 18.15 15.51 -5.84
C THR A 120 19.53 16.04 -5.51
N ARG A 121 20.51 15.14 -5.55
CA ARG A 121 21.93 15.50 -5.45
C ARG A 121 22.49 15.57 -6.87
N GLU A 122 23.08 16.70 -7.23
CA GLU A 122 23.80 16.89 -8.48
C GLU A 122 25.30 16.92 -8.22
N GLY A 123 26.09 16.24 -9.08
CA GLY A 123 27.56 16.21 -8.99
C GLY A 123 28.12 15.60 -7.70
N THR A 124 29.31 16.03 -7.31
CA THR A 124 30.07 15.48 -6.19
C THR A 124 29.65 16.02 -4.82
N GLY A 125 28.37 16.00 -4.52
CA GLY A 125 27.88 16.31 -3.18
C GLY A 125 27.11 17.63 -3.04
N GLN A 126 26.93 18.38 -4.10
CA GLN A 126 26.04 19.55 -4.05
C GLN A 126 24.57 19.11 -4.07
N THR A 127 23.80 19.71 -3.19
CA THR A 127 22.36 19.50 -3.12
C THR A 127 21.66 20.61 -3.90
N VAL A 128 20.74 20.21 -4.79
CA VAL A 128 19.85 21.20 -5.44
C VAL A 128 18.67 21.53 -4.54
N PRO A 129 18.09 22.71 -4.68
CA PRO A 129 16.90 23.08 -3.95
C PRO A 129 15.78 22.06 -4.12
N GLN A 130 15.03 21.87 -3.06
CA GLN A 130 13.79 21.08 -3.07
C GLN A 130 12.91 21.54 -4.23
N ARG A 131 12.41 20.58 -5.00
CA ARG A 131 11.44 20.80 -6.06
C ARG A 131 10.08 20.28 -5.62
N ARG A 132 9.05 20.91 -6.14
CA ARG A 132 7.67 20.54 -5.88
C ARG A 132 6.92 20.53 -7.22
N LEU A 133 6.25 19.42 -7.50
CA LEU A 133 5.30 19.31 -8.58
C LEU A 133 3.90 19.34 -7.98
N GLU A 134 3.14 20.36 -8.29
CA GLU A 134 1.74 20.43 -7.95
C GLU A 134 0.94 19.76 -9.06
N PHE A 135 0.11 18.83 -8.67
CA PHE A 135 -0.91 18.32 -9.55
C PHE A 135 -2.05 19.34 -9.52
N GLY A 136 -2.59 19.71 -10.68
CA GLY A 136 -3.86 20.43 -10.77
C GLY A 136 -4.97 19.68 -10.04
N GLU A 137 -6.20 20.07 -10.20
CA GLU A 137 -7.32 19.33 -9.63
C GLU A 137 -7.17 17.86 -9.98
N SER A 138 -7.00 17.04 -8.95
CA SER A 138 -6.95 15.58 -9.12
C SER A 138 -8.22 15.16 -9.83
N PRO A 139 -8.14 14.29 -10.87
CA PRO A 139 -9.35 13.72 -11.44
C PRO A 139 -10.23 13.23 -10.30
N SER A 140 -11.51 13.55 -10.33
CA SER A 140 -12.42 12.99 -9.33
C SER A 140 -12.26 11.47 -9.33
N GLY A 141 -12.49 10.82 -8.19
CA GLY A 141 -12.40 9.36 -8.13
C GLY A 141 -13.21 8.68 -9.24
N VAL A 142 -14.35 9.26 -9.62
CA VAL A 142 -15.19 8.80 -10.74
C VAL A 142 -14.44 8.85 -12.08
N GLN A 143 -13.74 9.94 -12.38
CA GLN A 143 -12.97 10.08 -13.63
C GLN A 143 -11.79 9.10 -13.70
N ALA A 144 -11.10 8.89 -12.58
CA ALA A 144 -10.02 7.90 -12.51
C ALA A 144 -10.56 6.47 -12.73
N PHE A 145 -11.69 6.12 -12.15
CA PHE A 145 -12.35 4.83 -12.37
C PHE A 145 -12.84 4.65 -13.81
N ASP A 146 -13.34 5.69 -14.44
CA ASP A 146 -13.81 5.61 -15.83
C ASP A 146 -12.65 5.41 -16.81
N GLN A 147 -11.52 6.08 -16.59
CA GLN A 147 -10.30 5.84 -17.35
C GLN A 147 -9.82 4.39 -17.19
N TYR A 148 -9.74 3.91 -15.95
CA TYR A 148 -9.34 2.54 -15.64
C TYR A 148 -10.22 1.50 -16.35
N LYS A 149 -11.55 1.66 -16.26
CA LYS A 149 -12.50 0.80 -16.97
C LYS A 149 -12.30 0.84 -18.47
N HIS A 150 -12.10 2.04 -19.04
CA HIS A 150 -11.85 2.19 -20.48
C HIS A 150 -10.61 1.40 -20.90
N GLU A 151 -9.51 1.55 -20.21
CA GLU A 151 -8.26 0.83 -20.48
C GLU A 151 -8.44 -0.68 -20.35
N PHE A 152 -9.16 -1.15 -19.34
CA PHE A 152 -9.50 -2.56 -19.19
C PHE A 152 -10.31 -3.09 -20.38
N PHE A 153 -11.35 -2.36 -20.83
CA PHE A 153 -12.11 -2.76 -21.99
C PHE A 153 -11.30 -2.75 -23.29
N GLN A 154 -10.38 -1.80 -23.47
CA GLN A 154 -9.47 -1.81 -24.61
C GLN A 154 -8.57 -3.06 -24.58
N ALA A 155 -8.07 -3.46 -23.43
CA ALA A 155 -7.30 -4.69 -23.27
C ALA A 155 -8.14 -5.93 -23.63
N CYS A 156 -9.40 -6.00 -23.21
CA CYS A 156 -10.32 -7.09 -23.58
C CYS A 156 -10.55 -7.17 -25.10
N LEU A 157 -10.44 -6.05 -25.82
CA LEU A 157 -10.53 -5.99 -27.28
C LEU A 157 -9.17 -6.24 -27.99
N GLY A 158 -8.14 -6.62 -27.25
CA GLY A 158 -6.78 -6.83 -27.78
C GLY A 158 -6.04 -5.55 -28.16
N LYS A 159 -6.46 -4.39 -27.66
CA LYS A 159 -5.89 -3.06 -27.95
C LYS A 159 -5.00 -2.54 -26.82
N GLY A 160 -4.13 -3.37 -26.28
CA GLY A 160 -3.19 -3.02 -25.24
C GLY A 160 -3.21 -4.00 -24.07
N ASN A 161 -2.53 -3.65 -23.00
CA ASN A 161 -2.51 -4.42 -21.76
C ASN A 161 -3.51 -3.84 -20.76
N PRO A 162 -4.07 -4.66 -19.85
CA PRO A 162 -4.86 -4.14 -18.75
C PRO A 162 -3.99 -3.28 -17.84
N PRO A 163 -4.56 -2.26 -17.18
CA PRO A 163 -3.81 -1.38 -16.27
C PRO A 163 -3.26 -2.12 -15.05
N ILE A 164 -3.92 -3.19 -14.63
CA ILE A 164 -3.47 -4.14 -13.60
C ILE A 164 -3.77 -5.54 -14.12
N THR A 165 -2.81 -6.45 -13.96
CA THR A 165 -2.93 -7.86 -14.34
C THR A 165 -3.40 -8.72 -13.16
N ALA A 166 -3.80 -9.96 -13.46
CA ALA A 166 -4.09 -10.94 -12.41
C ALA A 166 -2.84 -11.28 -11.58
N ASP A 167 -1.66 -11.26 -12.20
CA ASP A 167 -0.38 -11.49 -11.51
C ASP A 167 -0.06 -10.34 -10.54
N ASP A 168 -0.34 -9.09 -10.89
CA ASP A 168 -0.21 -7.95 -9.97
C ASP A 168 -1.14 -8.13 -8.76
N GLY A 169 -2.39 -8.52 -9.01
CA GLY A 169 -3.35 -8.84 -7.95
C GLY A 169 -2.88 -9.97 -7.04
N LEU A 170 -2.30 -11.02 -7.60
CA LEU A 170 -1.75 -12.12 -6.84
C LEU A 170 -0.55 -11.68 -6.00
N TRP A 171 0.39 -10.92 -6.58
CA TRP A 171 1.56 -10.42 -5.87
C TRP A 171 1.20 -9.59 -4.64
N MET A 172 0.31 -8.61 -4.77
CA MET A 172 -0.06 -7.77 -3.63
C MET A 172 -0.70 -8.57 -2.48
N HIS A 173 -1.50 -9.60 -2.80
CA HIS A 173 -2.09 -10.47 -1.79
C HIS A 173 -1.06 -11.41 -1.16
N GLU A 174 -0.14 -11.98 -1.93
CA GLU A 174 0.93 -12.82 -1.38
C GLU A 174 1.85 -12.04 -0.44
N ILE A 175 2.13 -10.76 -0.71
CA ILE A 175 2.87 -9.90 0.21
C ILE A 175 2.08 -9.71 1.51
N ALA A 176 0.79 -9.40 1.43
CA ALA A 176 -0.07 -9.22 2.61
C ALA A 176 -0.20 -10.52 3.43
N TRP A 177 -0.37 -11.67 2.77
CA TRP A 177 -0.37 -12.98 3.42
C TRP A 177 0.98 -13.32 4.06
N ALA A 178 2.10 -13.02 3.39
CA ALA A 178 3.43 -13.19 3.97
C ALA A 178 3.62 -12.32 5.22
N ALA A 179 3.11 -11.09 5.22
CA ALA A 179 3.14 -10.20 6.38
C ALA A 179 2.35 -10.78 7.55
N ARG A 180 1.17 -11.33 7.30
CA ARG A 180 0.35 -12.00 8.32
C ARG A 180 1.06 -13.24 8.87
N ARG A 181 1.60 -14.12 8.01
CA ARG A 181 2.41 -15.28 8.43
C ARG A 181 3.65 -14.86 9.24
N ALA A 182 4.27 -13.74 8.89
CA ALA A 182 5.43 -13.21 9.63
C ALA A 182 5.03 -12.81 11.06
N SER A 183 3.90 -12.11 11.20
CA SER A 183 3.35 -11.77 12.52
C SER A 183 3.03 -13.00 13.34
N ASP A 184 2.32 -13.97 12.77
CA ASP A 184 1.91 -15.19 13.48
C ASP A 184 3.09 -16.05 13.95
N SER A 185 4.13 -16.15 13.10
CA SER A 185 5.29 -17.00 13.39
C SER A 185 6.41 -16.29 14.16
N GLY A 186 6.37 -14.95 14.23
CA GLY A 186 7.46 -14.14 14.74
C GLY A 186 8.76 -14.24 13.89
N ARG A 187 8.65 -14.63 12.62
CA ARG A 187 9.79 -14.85 11.71
C ARG A 187 9.52 -14.21 10.35
N ALA A 188 10.59 -13.71 9.74
CA ALA A 188 10.51 -13.25 8.36
C ALA A 188 9.97 -14.36 7.42
N GLN A 189 9.18 -13.95 6.44
CA GLN A 189 8.53 -14.83 5.46
C GLN A 189 8.91 -14.41 4.06
N LYS A 190 9.26 -15.40 3.22
CA LYS A 190 9.43 -15.16 1.80
C LYS A 190 8.09 -14.95 1.13
N VAL A 191 8.07 -14.07 0.14
CA VAL A 191 6.95 -13.90 -0.77
C VAL A 191 7.18 -14.83 -1.98
N VAL A 192 6.24 -15.74 -2.22
CA VAL A 192 6.33 -16.71 -3.32
C VAL A 192 4.97 -16.75 -4.00
N LEU A 193 4.93 -16.50 -5.30
CA LEU A 193 3.70 -16.62 -6.07
C LEU A 193 3.19 -18.06 -6.06
N GLY A 194 1.93 -18.22 -5.64
CA GLY A 194 1.29 -19.55 -5.61
C GLY A 194 1.84 -20.49 -4.55
N GLY A 195 2.54 -19.99 -3.55
CA GLY A 195 3.00 -20.74 -2.38
C GLY A 195 1.89 -20.87 -1.34
N SER A 196 1.01 -21.85 -1.49
CA SER A 196 0.08 -22.30 -0.45
C SER A 196 0.71 -23.35 0.44
#